data_9a01c8808aaa297c4d6960e7d91b7dc9
#
_entry.id   9a01c8808aaa297c4d6960e7d91b7dc9
#
_cell.length_a   1.000
_cell.length_b   1.000
_cell.length_c   1.000
_cell.angle_alpha   90.00
_cell.angle_beta   90.00
_cell.angle_gamma   90.00
#
_symmetry.space_group_name_H-M   'P 1'
#
loop_
_entity.id
_entity.type
_entity.pdbx_description
1 polymer ?
#
loop_
_entity_poly.entity_id
_entity_poly.type
_entity_poly.pdbx_seq_one_letter_code
_entity_poly.pdbx_strand_id
1 'polypeptide(L)'
;MDELNRCELRDRSVGAAMKTWLPWYLLSVVLMAAGCRSTADPSPDFSAQLPPSDSETTKWKPVTFIDKPELQTGTGAMDTDAATEFLSTDSGLRYRILRNSDGKKPSADSTVTVNYRGWLNTGKVFDSSYERGEPTTFPLQNVIDGWTEGMQLVGEGGMIELWVPSRLGYGERGSPGSIPAHSNLHFIVELVNVD
;
A
#
# COMPACT_ATOMS: atom_id res chain seq x y z
N MET A 1 20.55 -56.64 -8.30
CA MET A 1 21.75 -56.22 -7.56
C MET A 1 21.37 -54.88 -6.96
N ASP A 2 20.63 -54.89 -5.78
CA ASP A 2 21.20 -54.91 -4.42
C ASP A 2 21.79 -53.53 -4.10
N GLU A 3 21.51 -52.84 -3.07
CA GLU A 3 20.88 -53.05 -1.73
C GLU A 3 20.60 -51.64 -1.17
N LEU A 4 19.51 -51.33 -0.56
CA LEU A 4 19.15 -51.38 0.85
C LEU A 4 20.26 -50.96 1.82
N ASN A 5 20.02 -49.87 2.57
CA ASN A 5 20.23 -49.80 4.04
C ASN A 5 19.73 -48.42 4.52
N ARG A 6 18.67 -48.41 5.24
CA ARG A 6 18.34 -48.67 6.64
C ARG A 6 18.89 -47.62 7.60
N CYS A 7 17.97 -46.79 8.05
CA CYS A 7 17.56 -46.59 9.44
C CYS A 7 18.67 -46.59 10.49
N GLU A 8 18.81 -45.58 11.30
CA GLU A 8 18.94 -45.77 12.74
C GLU A 8 18.56 -44.51 13.55
N LEU A 9 17.53 -44.73 14.35
CA LEU A 9 17.15 -43.98 15.54
C LEU A 9 18.26 -44.04 16.60
N ARG A 10 18.56 -42.92 17.24
CA ARG A 10 19.24 -42.94 18.54
C ARG A 10 18.60 -41.99 19.52
N ASP A 11 17.68 -42.57 20.24
CA ASP A 11 17.23 -42.16 21.56
C ASP A 11 18.38 -42.27 22.60
N ARG A 12 18.57 -41.28 23.41
CA ARG A 12 19.20 -41.39 24.71
C ARG A 12 18.59 -40.42 25.70
N SER A 13 17.66 -40.97 26.44
CA SER A 13 17.25 -40.54 27.77
C SER A 13 18.40 -40.70 28.78
N VAL A 14 18.23 -40.06 29.89
CA VAL A 14 18.62 -40.35 31.27
C VAL A 14 19.41 -39.24 31.96
N GLY A 15 18.84 -38.81 33.08
CA GLY A 15 19.61 -38.20 34.14
C GLY A 15 18.83 -37.37 35.14
N ALA A 16 18.11 -38.02 36.01
CA ALA A 16 17.47 -37.47 37.19
C ALA A 16 18.48 -36.90 38.21
N ALA A 17 18.12 -35.83 38.90
CA ALA A 17 18.55 -35.64 40.30
C ALA A 17 17.54 -34.79 41.06
N MET A 18 16.81 -35.46 41.89
CA MET A 18 16.07 -34.97 43.05
C MET A 18 17.00 -34.23 44.02
N LYS A 19 16.57 -33.10 44.56
CA LYS A 19 16.87 -32.73 45.95
C LYS A 19 15.69 -31.99 46.55
N THR A 20 15.01 -32.75 47.40
CA THR A 20 14.08 -32.37 48.46
C THR A 20 14.69 -31.37 49.44
N TRP A 21 13.93 -30.40 49.85
CA TRP A 21 13.95 -29.79 51.18
C TRP A 21 12.62 -29.11 51.47
N LEU A 22 11.76 -29.73 52.23
CA LEU A 22 10.81 -29.19 53.20
C LEU A 22 11.49 -29.23 54.55
N PRO A 23 11.09 -28.54 55.63
CA PRO A 23 9.75 -28.22 56.05
C PRO A 23 9.53 -26.89 56.86
N TRP A 24 8.27 -26.73 57.22
CA TRP A 24 7.78 -26.16 58.51
C TRP A 24 7.53 -24.64 58.61
N TYR A 25 6.30 -24.23 58.85
CA TYR A 25 5.57 -23.90 60.07
C TYR A 25 4.11 -23.55 59.72
N LEU A 26 3.21 -24.34 60.08
CA LEU A 26 2.14 -24.32 61.11
C LEU A 26 1.37 -22.98 61.25
N LEU A 27 0.05 -23.12 61.00
CA LEU A 27 -1.10 -22.62 61.74
C LEU A 27 -1.33 -21.13 61.85
N SER A 28 -2.37 -20.65 61.18
CA SER A 28 -3.48 -19.95 61.87
C SER A 28 -4.73 -19.95 61.01
N VAL A 29 -5.68 -20.73 61.41
CA VAL A 29 -7.07 -20.67 60.95
C VAL A 29 -7.69 -19.41 61.54
N VAL A 30 -8.05 -18.44 60.70
CA VAL A 30 -9.06 -17.43 61.05
C VAL A 30 -10.14 -17.49 60.00
N LEU A 31 -11.20 -18.10 60.43
CA LEU A 31 -12.51 -18.15 59.78
C LEU A 31 -13.11 -16.73 59.87
N MET A 32 -13.12 -15.96 58.79
CA MET A 32 -14.02 -14.83 58.68
C MET A 32 -14.84 -15.00 57.39
N ALA A 33 -16.07 -15.43 57.59
CA ALA A 33 -17.12 -15.32 56.60
C ALA A 33 -17.45 -13.83 56.41
N ALA A 34 -17.13 -13.31 55.24
CA ALA A 34 -17.66 -12.03 54.80
C ALA A 34 -17.77 -12.02 53.27
N GLY A 35 -19.00 -12.13 52.81
CA GLY A 35 -19.54 -11.46 51.65
C GLY A 35 -18.82 -11.65 50.31
N CYS A 36 -19.22 -12.63 49.51
CA CYS A 36 -19.10 -12.54 48.06
C CYS A 36 -19.85 -11.29 47.58
N ARG A 37 -19.13 -10.17 47.48
CA ARG A 37 -19.53 -9.12 46.56
C ARG A 37 -18.83 -9.42 45.26
N SER A 38 -19.60 -10.03 44.36
CA SER A 38 -19.29 -10.08 42.93
C SER A 38 -19.30 -8.64 42.43
N THR A 39 -18.14 -7.98 42.46
CA THR A 39 -17.94 -6.81 41.65
C THR A 39 -17.70 -7.36 40.23
N ALA A 40 -18.81 -7.47 39.49
CA ALA A 40 -18.72 -7.55 38.05
C ALA A 40 -17.95 -6.30 37.60
N ASP A 41 -16.73 -6.46 37.18
CA ASP A 41 -16.04 -5.46 36.39
C ASP A 41 -16.96 -5.09 35.21
N PRO A 42 -17.35 -3.84 35.07
CA PRO A 42 -18.03 -3.45 33.86
C PRO A 42 -17.04 -3.62 32.73
N SER A 43 -17.28 -4.62 31.88
CA SER A 43 -16.61 -4.74 30.60
C SER A 43 -16.58 -3.34 29.99
N PRO A 44 -15.42 -2.85 29.49
CA PRO A 44 -15.44 -1.57 28.80
C PRO A 44 -16.43 -1.69 27.65
N ASP A 45 -17.45 -0.84 27.70
CA ASP A 45 -18.45 -0.72 26.65
C ASP A 45 -17.74 -0.24 25.39
N PHE A 46 -17.40 -1.18 24.51
CA PHE A 46 -16.75 -0.94 23.25
C PHE A 46 -17.71 -0.36 22.20
N SER A 47 -18.99 -0.19 22.57
CA SER A 47 -20.01 0.35 21.67
C SER A 47 -20.07 1.88 21.64
N ALA A 48 -19.29 2.57 22.49
CA ALA A 48 -19.35 4.03 22.60
C ALA A 48 -18.23 4.79 21.84
N GLN A 49 -17.42 4.12 21.05
CA GLN A 49 -16.34 4.77 20.29
C GLN A 49 -16.20 4.28 18.84
N LEU A 50 -17.33 3.95 18.23
CA LEU A 50 -17.37 4.11 16.79
C LEU A 50 -17.35 5.62 16.54
N PRO A 51 -16.39 6.16 15.77
CA PRO A 51 -16.50 7.53 15.32
C PRO A 51 -17.87 7.66 14.64
N PRO A 52 -18.57 8.79 14.81
CA PRO A 52 -19.85 9.00 14.17
C PRO A 52 -19.70 8.62 12.72
N SER A 53 -20.60 7.81 12.21
CA SER A 53 -20.75 7.56 10.79
C SER A 53 -21.24 8.87 10.20
N ASP A 54 -20.29 9.79 10.04
CA ASP A 54 -20.52 11.02 9.31
C ASP A 54 -20.76 10.62 7.86
N SER A 55 -22.01 10.32 7.56
CA SER A 55 -22.55 10.43 6.23
C SER A 55 -22.63 11.92 5.81
N GLU A 56 -21.72 12.74 6.33
CA GLU A 56 -21.34 13.95 5.67
C GLU A 56 -20.52 13.51 4.47
N THR A 57 -21.17 13.55 3.33
CA THR A 57 -20.53 13.70 2.05
C THR A 57 -19.41 14.71 2.26
N THR A 58 -18.22 14.21 2.56
CA THR A 58 -17.03 15.05 2.68
C THR A 58 -16.87 15.61 1.27
N LYS A 59 -17.44 16.78 1.06
CA LYS A 59 -17.29 17.56 -0.17
C LYS A 59 -15.80 17.82 -0.29
N TRP A 60 -15.11 16.90 -0.94
CA TRP A 60 -13.67 16.99 -1.20
C TRP A 60 -13.44 18.37 -1.78
N LYS A 61 -12.76 19.22 -1.02
CA LYS A 61 -12.28 20.48 -1.62
C LYS A 61 -11.51 20.06 -2.86
N PRO A 62 -11.90 20.57 -4.05
CA PRO A 62 -11.13 20.27 -5.24
C PRO A 62 -9.69 20.66 -4.92
N VAL A 63 -8.81 19.67 -4.90
CA VAL A 63 -7.38 19.96 -4.84
C VAL A 63 -7.12 20.65 -6.16
N THR A 64 -6.80 21.93 -6.10
CA THR A 64 -6.41 22.69 -7.29
C THR A 64 -5.10 22.08 -7.76
N PHE A 65 -5.20 21.16 -8.73
CA PHE A 65 -4.03 20.75 -9.48
C PHE A 65 -3.53 22.02 -10.19
N ILE A 66 -2.26 22.29 -10.03
CA ILE A 66 -1.65 23.30 -10.88
C ILE A 66 -1.61 22.65 -12.25
N ASP A 67 -2.67 22.90 -13.03
CA ASP A 67 -2.71 22.60 -14.46
C ASP A 67 -1.63 23.48 -15.12
N LYS A 68 -0.43 22.92 -15.21
CA LYS A 68 0.65 23.54 -15.96
C LYS A 68 0.71 22.85 -17.30
N PRO A 69 0.24 23.49 -18.36
CA PRO A 69 0.31 22.93 -19.72
C PRO A 69 1.71 22.49 -20.09
N GLU A 70 2.73 23.14 -19.51
CA GLU A 70 4.14 22.80 -19.75
C GLU A 70 4.49 21.39 -19.29
N LEU A 71 3.80 20.87 -18.24
CA LEU A 71 4.05 19.50 -17.74
C LEU A 71 3.48 18.43 -18.68
N GLN A 72 2.53 18.81 -19.53
CA GLN A 72 1.94 17.94 -20.56
C GLN A 72 2.66 18.09 -21.91
N THR A 73 3.50 19.12 -22.06
CA THR A 73 4.23 19.36 -23.31
C THR A 73 5.27 18.25 -23.54
N GLY A 74 5.23 17.64 -24.72
CA GLY A 74 6.14 16.58 -25.11
C GLY A 74 5.72 15.18 -24.66
N THR A 75 4.52 15.02 -24.06
CA THR A 75 3.88 13.71 -23.86
C THR A 75 3.16 13.27 -25.15
N GLY A 76 2.70 12.01 -25.21
CA GLY A 76 1.91 11.49 -26.31
C GLY A 76 0.58 12.25 -26.52
N ALA A 77 -0.09 11.98 -27.63
CA ALA A 77 -1.37 12.61 -27.95
C ALA A 77 -2.46 12.16 -26.96
N MET A 78 -3.28 13.09 -26.51
CA MET A 78 -4.47 12.85 -25.71
C MET A 78 -5.73 12.86 -26.59
N ASP A 79 -6.80 12.22 -26.11
CA ASP A 79 -8.09 12.31 -26.75
C ASP A 79 -8.64 13.75 -26.65
N THR A 80 -9.38 14.18 -27.67
CA THR A 80 -9.98 15.54 -27.70
C THR A 80 -11.09 15.71 -26.66
N ASP A 81 -11.67 14.61 -26.20
CA ASP A 81 -12.69 14.49 -25.15
C ASP A 81 -12.15 13.90 -23.85
N ALA A 82 -10.83 13.97 -23.65
CA ALA A 82 -10.20 13.48 -22.43
C ALA A 82 -10.89 14.06 -21.18
N ALA A 83 -11.03 13.22 -20.13
CA ALA A 83 -11.67 13.62 -18.89
C ALA A 83 -10.97 14.85 -18.28
N THR A 84 -11.77 15.87 -17.94
CA THR A 84 -11.28 17.08 -17.25
C THR A 84 -11.27 16.93 -15.75
N GLU A 85 -12.06 15.99 -15.22
CA GLU A 85 -12.20 15.75 -13.79
C GLU A 85 -11.47 14.48 -13.35
N PHE A 86 -10.97 14.50 -12.13
CA PHE A 86 -10.36 13.34 -11.51
C PHE A 86 -11.40 12.49 -10.80
N LEU A 87 -11.35 11.19 -11.04
CA LEU A 87 -12.02 10.17 -10.23
C LEU A 87 -11.13 9.79 -9.06
N SER A 88 -11.73 9.23 -8.00
CA SER A 88 -11.00 8.75 -6.83
C SER A 88 -11.34 7.28 -6.57
N THR A 89 -10.33 6.51 -6.21
CA THR A 89 -10.51 5.13 -5.72
C THR A 89 -10.66 5.13 -4.19
N ASP A 90 -11.01 3.99 -3.62
CA ASP A 90 -11.14 3.81 -2.16
C ASP A 90 -9.79 4.00 -1.44
N SER A 91 -8.68 3.72 -2.08
CA SER A 91 -7.34 4.00 -1.56
C SER A 91 -7.01 5.50 -1.56
N GLY A 92 -7.84 6.34 -2.19
CA GLY A 92 -7.61 7.76 -2.37
C GLY A 92 -6.60 8.11 -3.46
N LEU A 93 -6.23 7.15 -4.31
CA LEU A 93 -5.60 7.44 -5.58
C LEU A 93 -6.59 8.25 -6.42
N ARG A 94 -6.11 9.32 -7.08
CA ARG A 94 -6.93 10.05 -8.05
C ARG A 94 -6.36 9.86 -9.43
N TYR A 95 -7.27 9.74 -10.39
CA TYR A 95 -6.90 9.50 -11.77
C TYR A 95 -7.88 10.10 -12.75
N ARG A 96 -7.43 10.36 -13.96
CA ARG A 96 -8.25 10.62 -15.13
C ARG A 96 -7.65 9.95 -16.36
N ILE A 97 -8.49 9.45 -17.22
CA ILE A 97 -8.06 8.85 -18.49
C ILE A 97 -7.89 9.99 -19.51
N LEU A 98 -6.69 10.09 -20.06
CA LEU A 98 -6.34 11.10 -21.07
C LEU A 98 -6.45 10.55 -22.49
N ARG A 99 -6.29 9.23 -22.65
CA ARG A 99 -6.51 8.50 -23.89
C ARG A 99 -7.09 7.13 -23.56
N ASN A 100 -8.27 6.87 -24.11
CA ASN A 100 -8.93 5.58 -23.95
C ASN A 100 -8.24 4.50 -24.79
N SER A 101 -8.35 3.25 -24.35
CA SER A 101 -7.88 2.10 -25.12
C SER A 101 -8.65 0.85 -24.71
N ASP A 102 -8.99 0.04 -25.71
CA ASP A 102 -9.56 -1.30 -25.56
C ASP A 102 -8.48 -2.39 -25.51
N GLY A 103 -7.20 -1.99 -25.40
CA GLY A 103 -6.07 -2.89 -25.29
C GLY A 103 -6.05 -3.67 -23.97
N LYS A 104 -5.15 -4.64 -23.89
CA LYS A 104 -4.98 -5.50 -22.70
C LYS A 104 -4.75 -4.65 -21.47
N LYS A 105 -5.54 -4.86 -20.41
CA LYS A 105 -5.30 -4.24 -19.09
C LYS A 105 -4.33 -5.11 -18.29
N PRO A 106 -3.33 -4.50 -17.64
CA PRO A 106 -2.44 -5.24 -16.78
C PRO A 106 -3.14 -5.69 -15.49
N SER A 107 -2.64 -6.79 -14.92
CA SER A 107 -2.89 -7.17 -13.52
C SER A 107 -1.75 -6.65 -12.64
N ALA A 108 -1.89 -6.78 -11.32
CA ALA A 108 -0.83 -6.40 -10.38
C ALA A 108 0.50 -7.15 -10.60
N ASP A 109 0.45 -8.33 -11.22
CA ASP A 109 1.61 -9.21 -11.49
C ASP A 109 2.23 -8.98 -12.88
N SER A 110 1.62 -8.11 -13.68
CA SER A 110 2.08 -7.86 -15.06
C SER A 110 3.37 -7.03 -15.07
N THR A 111 4.13 -7.19 -16.15
CA THR A 111 5.21 -6.28 -16.53
C THR A 111 4.66 -5.30 -17.57
N VAL A 112 4.92 -4.02 -17.38
CA VAL A 112 4.43 -2.97 -18.28
C VAL A 112 5.60 -2.17 -18.86
N THR A 113 5.48 -1.80 -20.12
CA THR A 113 6.36 -0.83 -20.77
C THR A 113 5.60 0.46 -20.96
N VAL A 114 6.17 1.57 -20.46
CA VAL A 114 5.49 2.86 -20.39
C VAL A 114 6.38 4.01 -20.81
N ASN A 115 5.75 5.06 -21.35
CA ASN A 115 6.31 6.40 -21.30
C ASN A 115 5.65 7.15 -20.15
N TYR A 116 6.43 7.95 -19.42
CA TYR A 116 5.89 8.68 -18.29
C TYR A 116 6.66 9.97 -17.98
N ARG A 117 5.98 10.87 -17.28
CA ARG A 117 6.57 12.03 -16.61
C ARG A 117 5.99 12.14 -15.23
N GLY A 118 6.87 12.27 -14.21
CA GLY A 118 6.51 12.44 -12.81
C GLY A 118 6.98 13.78 -12.27
N TRP A 119 6.10 14.49 -11.53
CA TRP A 119 6.40 15.79 -10.91
C TRP A 119 5.77 15.94 -9.54
N LEU A 120 6.31 16.86 -8.75
CA LEU A 120 5.81 17.24 -7.43
C LEU A 120 4.73 18.31 -7.53
N ASN A 121 3.97 18.56 -6.44
CA ASN A 121 3.00 19.66 -6.36
C ASN A 121 3.61 21.03 -6.68
N THR A 122 4.94 21.18 -6.53
CA THR A 122 5.67 22.40 -6.90
C THR A 122 5.84 22.58 -8.41
N GLY A 123 5.51 21.54 -9.21
CA GLY A 123 5.78 21.47 -10.64
C GLY A 123 7.20 21.02 -10.99
N LYS A 124 8.04 20.68 -9.98
CA LYS A 124 9.37 20.13 -10.24
C LYS A 124 9.24 18.72 -10.79
N VAL A 125 9.70 18.49 -12.01
CA VAL A 125 9.85 17.15 -12.59
C VAL A 125 10.96 16.42 -11.85
N PHE A 126 10.69 15.20 -11.40
CA PHE A 126 11.68 14.37 -10.72
C PHE A 126 12.12 13.17 -11.57
N ASP A 127 11.29 12.75 -12.53
CA ASP A 127 11.64 11.68 -13.46
C ASP A 127 10.79 11.75 -14.73
N SER A 128 11.38 11.39 -15.89
CA SER A 128 10.69 11.39 -17.18
C SER A 128 11.38 10.46 -18.18
N SER A 129 10.66 9.50 -18.73
CA SER A 129 11.11 8.65 -19.83
C SER A 129 11.16 9.47 -21.14
N TYR A 130 10.28 10.44 -21.30
CA TYR A 130 10.28 11.31 -22.48
C TYR A 130 11.60 12.11 -22.59
N GLU A 131 12.16 12.58 -21.46
CA GLU A 131 13.45 13.28 -21.45
C GLU A 131 14.63 12.34 -21.75
N ARG A 132 14.49 11.05 -21.43
CA ARG A 132 15.48 10.03 -21.82
C ARG A 132 15.36 9.56 -23.26
N GLY A 133 14.21 9.81 -23.89
CA GLY A 133 13.93 9.44 -25.28
C GLY A 133 13.58 7.96 -25.50
N GLU A 134 13.33 7.19 -24.44
CA GLU A 134 12.98 5.78 -24.51
C GLU A 134 11.97 5.37 -23.44
N PRO A 135 11.02 4.45 -23.76
CA PRO A 135 10.11 3.87 -22.78
C PRO A 135 10.88 3.07 -21.72
N THR A 136 10.27 2.89 -20.57
CA THR A 136 10.85 2.09 -19.48
C THR A 136 9.94 0.94 -19.12
N THR A 137 10.52 -0.21 -18.81
CA THR A 137 9.78 -1.43 -18.47
C THR A 137 9.86 -1.70 -16.96
N PHE A 138 8.72 -1.94 -16.33
CA PHE A 138 8.58 -2.20 -14.89
C PHE A 138 7.68 -3.39 -14.62
N PRO A 139 8.09 -4.34 -13.75
CA PRO A 139 7.14 -5.23 -13.08
C PRO A 139 6.28 -4.41 -12.10
N LEU A 140 4.95 -4.50 -12.18
CA LEU A 140 4.04 -3.71 -11.32
C LEU A 140 4.14 -4.06 -9.83
N GLN A 141 4.73 -5.21 -9.49
CA GLN A 141 5.04 -5.58 -8.11
C GLN A 141 6.20 -4.76 -7.50
N ASN A 142 7.00 -4.10 -8.33
CA ASN A 142 8.23 -3.41 -7.91
C ASN A 142 8.14 -1.89 -8.00
N VAL A 143 6.94 -1.36 -8.27
CA VAL A 143 6.68 0.08 -8.30
C VAL A 143 5.90 0.53 -7.07
N ILE A 144 5.64 1.82 -6.93
CA ILE A 144 4.83 2.36 -5.85
C ILE A 144 3.36 1.88 -5.96
N ASP A 145 2.68 1.72 -4.83
CA ASP A 145 1.30 1.19 -4.77
C ASP A 145 0.35 1.95 -5.69
N GLY A 146 0.47 3.26 -5.76
CA GLY A 146 -0.34 4.09 -6.65
C GLY A 146 -0.17 3.77 -8.13
N TRP A 147 0.98 3.27 -8.55
CA TRP A 147 1.21 2.79 -9.92
C TRP A 147 0.63 1.40 -10.12
N THR A 148 0.88 0.48 -9.17
CA THR A 148 0.31 -0.86 -9.22
C THR A 148 -1.22 -0.81 -9.35
N GLU A 149 -1.87 0.08 -8.61
CA GLU A 149 -3.32 0.30 -8.71
C GLU A 149 -3.71 1.02 -10.00
N GLY A 150 -3.06 2.16 -10.29
CA GLY A 150 -3.44 3.04 -11.39
C GLY A 150 -3.28 2.42 -12.77
N MET A 151 -2.25 1.60 -12.99
CA MET A 151 -2.03 0.96 -14.29
C MET A 151 -3.12 -0.03 -14.66
N GLN A 152 -3.78 -0.66 -13.70
CA GLN A 152 -4.89 -1.59 -13.94
C GLN A 152 -6.17 -0.88 -14.44
N LEU A 153 -6.23 0.44 -14.37
CA LEU A 153 -7.37 1.25 -14.83
C LEU A 153 -7.33 1.55 -16.32
N VAL A 154 -6.17 1.43 -16.95
CA VAL A 154 -5.94 1.79 -18.36
C VAL A 154 -5.45 0.59 -19.15
N GLY A 155 -5.85 0.46 -20.44
CA GLY A 155 -5.38 -0.60 -21.34
C GLY A 155 -4.14 -0.19 -22.11
N GLU A 156 -3.46 -1.19 -22.70
CA GLU A 156 -2.34 -1.00 -23.64
C GLU A 156 -2.72 -0.02 -24.76
N GLY A 157 -1.86 0.92 -25.05
CA GLY A 157 -2.11 2.03 -25.98
C GLY A 157 -2.82 3.22 -25.33
N GLY A 158 -3.31 3.10 -24.10
CA GLY A 158 -3.99 4.18 -23.37
C GLY A 158 -3.05 5.12 -22.63
N MET A 159 -3.60 6.20 -22.09
CA MET A 159 -2.88 7.19 -21.30
C MET A 159 -3.71 7.59 -20.08
N ILE A 160 -3.05 7.67 -18.94
CA ILE A 160 -3.67 8.01 -17.66
C ILE A 160 -2.86 9.08 -16.95
N GLU A 161 -3.56 10.00 -16.27
CA GLU A 161 -2.96 10.92 -15.32
C GLU A 161 -3.30 10.45 -13.90
N LEU A 162 -2.28 10.41 -13.04
CA LEU A 162 -2.37 9.97 -11.65
C LEU A 162 -1.98 11.10 -10.72
N TRP A 163 -2.77 11.28 -9.67
CA TRP A 163 -2.36 11.99 -8.47
C TRP A 163 -2.25 10.97 -7.34
N VAL A 164 -1.02 10.74 -6.90
CA VAL A 164 -0.68 9.69 -5.93
C VAL A 164 -0.42 10.35 -4.58
N PRO A 165 -1.27 10.14 -3.56
CA PRO A 165 -0.98 10.62 -2.22
C PRO A 165 0.29 9.96 -1.68
N SER A 166 1.03 10.65 -0.82
CA SER A 166 2.35 10.21 -0.35
C SER A 166 2.37 8.77 0.20
N ARG A 167 1.29 8.33 0.86
CA ARG A 167 1.19 6.96 1.41
C ARG A 167 1.15 5.85 0.36
N LEU A 168 0.70 6.16 -0.86
CA LEU A 168 0.72 5.25 -2.01
C LEU A 168 1.96 5.45 -2.89
N GLY A 169 2.86 6.33 -2.47
CA GLY A 169 4.13 6.64 -3.12
C GLY A 169 5.32 6.32 -2.21
N TYR A 170 6.13 7.32 -1.90
CA TYR A 170 7.35 7.16 -1.10
C TYR A 170 7.18 7.47 0.39
N GLY A 171 5.95 7.81 0.84
CA GLY A 171 5.59 7.97 2.25
C GLY A 171 6.44 8.97 3.01
N GLU A 172 6.73 8.60 4.26
CA GLU A 172 7.51 9.41 5.21
C GLU A 172 8.99 9.53 4.84
N ARG A 173 9.52 8.58 4.08
CA ARG A 173 10.94 8.56 3.72
C ARG A 173 11.27 9.42 2.52
N GLY A 174 10.30 9.57 1.59
CA GLY A 174 10.59 10.16 0.28
C GLY A 174 11.60 9.31 -0.52
N SER A 175 12.23 9.94 -1.51
CA SER A 175 13.38 9.38 -2.24
C SER A 175 14.54 10.39 -2.16
N PRO A 176 15.64 10.04 -1.50
CA PRO A 176 16.73 10.97 -1.24
C PRO A 176 17.24 11.67 -2.53
N GLY A 177 17.35 12.98 -2.48
CA GLY A 177 17.81 13.80 -3.60
C GLY A 177 16.74 14.20 -4.62
N SER A 178 15.63 13.46 -4.71
CA SER A 178 14.60 13.68 -5.75
C SER A 178 13.25 14.05 -5.16
N ILE A 179 12.75 13.29 -4.18
CA ILE A 179 11.40 13.39 -3.66
C ILE A 179 11.44 13.61 -2.13
N PRO A 180 10.98 14.76 -1.63
CA PRO A 180 10.89 15.02 -0.21
C PRO A 180 9.95 14.04 0.51
N ALA A 181 10.10 13.89 1.83
CA ALA A 181 9.17 13.17 2.68
C ALA A 181 7.75 13.74 2.54
N HIS A 182 6.74 12.87 2.67
CA HIS A 182 5.32 13.22 2.62
C HIS A 182 4.86 13.91 1.33
N SER A 183 5.61 13.76 0.23
CA SER A 183 5.26 14.37 -1.05
C SER A 183 4.17 13.59 -1.78
N ASN A 184 3.13 14.30 -2.21
CA ASN A 184 2.22 13.78 -3.21
C ASN A 184 2.88 13.88 -4.59
N LEU A 185 2.58 12.91 -5.44
CA LEU A 185 3.19 12.77 -6.74
C LEU A 185 2.15 12.89 -7.85
N HIS A 186 2.55 13.50 -8.93
CA HIS A 186 1.76 13.54 -10.15
C HIS A 186 2.48 12.80 -11.25
N PHE A 187 1.71 12.08 -12.07
CA PHE A 187 2.24 11.38 -13.23
C PHE A 187 1.29 11.50 -14.41
N ILE A 188 1.85 11.61 -15.59
CA ILE A 188 1.21 11.19 -16.82
C ILE A 188 1.92 9.92 -17.24
N VAL A 189 1.14 8.88 -17.57
CA VAL A 189 1.68 7.59 -17.99
C VAL A 189 0.96 7.12 -19.25
N GLU A 190 1.73 6.79 -20.25
CA GLU A 190 1.29 6.18 -21.50
C GLU A 190 1.68 4.71 -21.50
N LEU A 191 0.70 3.82 -21.52
CA LEU A 191 0.91 2.39 -21.48
C LEU A 191 1.20 1.86 -22.87
N VAL A 192 2.45 1.50 -23.14
CA VAL A 192 2.92 1.10 -24.47
C VAL A 192 2.74 -0.38 -24.72
N ASN A 193 3.03 -1.23 -23.71
CA ASN A 193 2.92 -2.69 -23.83
C ASN A 193 2.60 -3.33 -22.47
N VAL A 194 1.91 -4.47 -22.50
CA VAL A 194 1.56 -5.30 -21.32
C VAL A 194 1.97 -6.74 -21.56
N ASP A 195 2.94 -7.24 -20.80
CA ASP A 195 3.40 -8.63 -20.82
C ASP A 195 2.61 -9.51 -19.84
#